data_607525719d1dd26bd9271bdcf8521df6
#
_entry.id   607525719d1dd26bd9271bdcf8521df6
#
_cell.length_a   1.000
_cell.length_b   1.000
_cell.length_c   1.000
_cell.angle_alpha   90.00
_cell.angle_beta   90.00
_cell.angle_gamma   90.00
#
_symmetry.space_group_name_H-M   'P 1'
#
loop_
_entity.id
_entity.type
_entity.pdbx_description
1 polymer ?
#
loop_
_entity_poly.entity_id
_entity_poly.type
_entity_poly.pdbx_seq_one_letter_code
_entity_poly.pdbx_strand_id
1 'polypeptide(L)'
;MDIKQLIGETTDYDKKVALETKKPKSWCKSISAFANCYGGRLVFGVANDDALVGLSDAEGDAEKISEIIKTHLNPIPEFELSFEKDKDKTFVIVEVMKGQQTPYYYEGDGQPVSYTHL
;
A
#
# COMPACT_ATOMS: atom_id res chain seq x y z
N MET A 1 12.10 9.81 -12.78
CA MET A 1 10.80 9.42 -13.36
C MET A 1 9.71 10.28 -12.78
N ASP A 2 8.80 10.72 -13.62
CA ASP A 2 7.65 11.51 -13.18
C ASP A 2 6.67 10.59 -12.47
N ILE A 3 6.27 10.96 -11.24
CA ILE A 3 5.36 10.14 -10.45
C ILE A 3 4.01 9.97 -11.17
N LYS A 4 3.53 10.99 -11.87
CA LYS A 4 2.26 10.88 -12.58
C LYS A 4 2.36 9.90 -13.75
N GLN A 5 3.49 9.87 -14.40
CA GLN A 5 3.72 8.93 -15.50
C GLN A 5 3.77 7.50 -14.95
N LEU A 6 4.43 7.32 -13.81
CA LEU A 6 4.51 6.02 -13.16
C LEU A 6 3.11 5.49 -12.81
N ILE A 7 2.27 6.34 -12.25
CA ILE A 7 0.90 5.98 -11.89
C ILE A 7 0.11 5.63 -13.15
N GLY A 8 0.27 6.40 -14.20
CA GLY A 8 -0.49 6.20 -15.44
C GLY A 8 -0.17 4.91 -16.18
N GLU A 9 0.97 4.31 -15.90
CA GLU A 9 1.36 3.06 -16.55
C GLU A 9 0.79 1.82 -15.87
N THR A 10 0.15 1.99 -14.73
CA THR A 10 -0.37 0.88 -13.95
C THR A 10 -1.88 0.81 -14.11
N THR A 11 -2.40 -0.37 -14.45
CA THR A 11 -3.83 -0.54 -14.59
C THR A 11 -4.55 -0.54 -13.25
N ASP A 12 -3.90 -1.08 -12.22
CA ASP A 12 -4.47 -1.11 -10.88
C ASP A 12 -3.58 -0.33 -9.94
N TYR A 13 -4.11 0.77 -9.42
CA TYR A 13 -3.40 1.51 -8.39
C TYR A 13 -4.39 2.23 -7.48
N ASP A 14 -3.92 2.55 -6.29
CA ASP A 14 -4.64 3.36 -5.33
C ASP A 14 -3.68 4.43 -4.80
N LYS A 15 -4.21 5.46 -4.18
CA LYS A 15 -3.40 6.55 -3.67
C LYS A 15 -3.89 6.97 -2.31
N LYS A 16 -2.95 7.38 -1.47
CA LYS A 16 -3.23 7.90 -0.13
C LYS A 16 -2.38 9.13 0.08
N VAL A 17 -2.97 10.16 0.68
CA VAL A 17 -2.24 11.42 0.90
C VAL A 17 -1.19 11.25 2.00
N ALA A 18 -1.44 10.39 2.97
CA ALA A 18 -0.53 10.16 4.08
C ALA A 18 -0.70 8.74 4.60
N LEU A 19 0.27 8.30 5.39
CA LEU A 19 0.19 6.98 6.01
C LEU A 19 -0.70 7.05 7.25
N GLU A 20 -1.73 6.22 7.26
CA GLU A 20 -2.62 6.08 8.41
C GLU A 20 -2.19 4.86 9.21
N THR A 21 -1.57 5.10 10.38
CA THR A 21 -1.03 4.02 11.22
C THR A 21 -2.01 3.52 12.26
N LYS A 22 -2.95 4.37 12.69
CA LYS A 22 -3.91 3.99 13.73
C LYS A 22 -5.01 3.09 13.19
N LYS A 23 -5.43 3.34 11.97
CA LYS A 23 -6.46 2.54 11.32
C LYS A 23 -5.98 2.15 9.93
N PRO A 24 -5.03 1.21 9.85
CA PRO A 24 -4.44 0.87 8.57
C PRO A 24 -5.35 0.04 7.68
N LYS A 25 -6.53 -0.33 8.17
CA LYS A 25 -7.43 -1.21 7.45
C LYS A 25 -7.75 -0.73 6.04
N SER A 26 -7.95 0.58 5.85
CA SER A 26 -8.37 1.09 4.54
C SER A 26 -7.32 0.84 3.48
N TRP A 27 -6.06 1.14 3.77
CA TRP A 27 -5.02 0.93 2.77
C TRP A 27 -4.55 -0.52 2.72
N CYS A 28 -4.64 -1.25 3.83
CA CYS A 28 -4.33 -2.69 3.82
C CYS A 28 -5.33 -3.46 2.96
N LYS A 29 -6.58 -3.03 2.92
CA LYS A 29 -7.56 -3.64 2.03
C LYS A 29 -7.18 -3.48 0.57
N SER A 30 -6.63 -2.33 0.20
CA SER A 30 -6.12 -2.14 -1.16
C SER A 30 -5.00 -3.12 -1.47
N ILE A 31 -4.07 -3.29 -0.52
CA ILE A 31 -2.96 -4.23 -0.68
C ILE A 31 -3.50 -5.66 -0.88
N SER A 32 -4.42 -6.09 -0.04
CA SER A 32 -4.97 -7.45 -0.16
C SER A 32 -5.75 -7.63 -1.47
N ALA A 33 -6.48 -6.61 -1.89
CA ALA A 33 -7.21 -6.67 -3.16
C ALA A 33 -6.26 -6.84 -4.33
N PHE A 34 -5.14 -6.11 -4.33
CA PHE A 34 -4.13 -6.26 -5.37
C PHE A 34 -3.55 -7.68 -5.38
N ALA A 35 -3.22 -8.21 -4.21
CA ALA A 35 -2.66 -9.55 -4.11
C ALA A 35 -3.65 -10.62 -4.56
N ASN A 36 -4.94 -10.40 -4.32
CA ASN A 36 -5.99 -11.34 -4.73
C ASN A 36 -6.33 -11.28 -6.20
N CYS A 37 -5.91 -10.22 -6.87
CA CYS A 37 -6.22 -10.04 -8.31
C CYS A 37 -4.95 -10.16 -9.14
N TYR A 38 -4.52 -9.06 -9.74
CA TYR A 38 -3.38 -9.08 -10.67
C TYR A 38 -2.19 -8.29 -10.17
N GLY A 39 -2.20 -7.93 -8.90
CA GLY A 39 -1.21 -7.03 -8.35
C GLY A 39 -1.63 -5.57 -8.53
N GLY A 40 -0.78 -4.67 -8.12
CA GLY A 40 -1.07 -3.24 -8.25
C GLY A 40 -0.08 -2.41 -7.47
N ARG A 41 -0.32 -1.11 -7.47
CA ARG A 41 0.55 -0.16 -6.77
C ARG A 41 -0.27 0.73 -5.86
N LEU A 42 0.25 0.92 -4.66
CA LEU A 42 -0.31 1.88 -3.71
C LEU A 42 0.71 2.99 -3.51
N VAL A 43 0.30 4.22 -3.76
CA VAL A 43 1.19 5.38 -3.70
C VAL A 43 0.80 6.24 -2.51
N PHE A 44 1.76 6.52 -1.65
CA PHE A 44 1.56 7.40 -0.51
C PHE A 44 2.15 8.78 -0.80
N GLY A 45 1.39 9.80 -0.54
CA GLY A 45 1.79 11.18 -0.76
C GLY A 45 0.97 11.91 -1.83
N VAL A 46 -0.03 11.24 -2.40
CA VAL A 46 -0.87 11.81 -3.45
C VAL A 46 -2.29 11.95 -2.93
N ALA A 47 -2.84 13.14 -3.03
CA ALA A 47 -4.20 13.42 -2.56
C ALA A 47 -5.25 12.90 -3.55
N ASN A 48 -6.50 12.87 -3.09
CA ASN A 48 -7.61 12.36 -3.91
C ASN A 48 -7.81 13.13 -5.20
N ASP A 49 -7.45 14.40 -5.21
CA ASP A 49 -7.55 15.24 -6.41
C ASP A 49 -6.29 15.16 -7.27
N ASP A 50 -5.44 14.18 -7.03
CA ASP A 50 -4.17 13.94 -7.72
C ASP A 50 -3.11 15.00 -7.40
N ALA A 51 -3.30 15.79 -6.38
CA ALA A 51 -2.28 16.75 -5.95
C ALA A 51 -1.09 16.00 -5.35
N LEU A 52 0.12 16.38 -5.79
CA LEU A 52 1.34 15.77 -5.30
C LEU A 52 1.78 16.47 -4.03
N VAL A 53 1.40 15.88 -2.89
CA VAL A 53 1.66 16.46 -1.58
C VAL A 53 3.02 16.03 -1.03
N GLY A 54 3.35 14.75 -1.20
CA GLY A 54 4.59 14.20 -0.68
C GLY A 54 4.48 13.81 0.79
N LEU A 55 5.49 13.10 1.27
CA LEU A 55 5.56 12.65 2.66
C LEU A 55 6.70 13.37 3.36
N SER A 56 6.45 13.76 4.61
CA SER A 56 7.48 14.46 5.41
C SER A 56 8.57 13.52 5.90
N ASP A 57 8.24 12.24 6.11
CA ASP A 57 9.19 11.24 6.59
C ASP A 57 8.99 9.95 5.82
N ALA A 58 9.36 9.97 4.55
CA ALA A 58 9.11 8.84 3.66
C ALA A 58 9.83 7.57 4.12
N GLU A 59 11.05 7.70 4.63
CA GLU A 59 11.80 6.53 5.10
C GLU A 59 11.15 5.90 6.31
N GLY A 60 10.74 6.70 7.29
CA GLY A 60 10.03 6.19 8.45
C GLY A 60 8.68 5.60 8.08
N ASP A 61 7.98 6.23 7.17
CA ASP A 61 6.70 5.71 6.68
C ASP A 61 6.89 4.38 5.97
N ALA A 62 7.95 4.23 5.17
CA ALA A 62 8.21 2.97 4.48
C ALA A 62 8.43 1.82 5.48
N GLU A 63 9.17 2.07 6.54
CA GLU A 63 9.38 1.06 7.57
C GLU A 63 8.07 0.66 8.23
N LYS A 64 7.21 1.63 8.55
CA LYS A 64 5.91 1.35 9.15
C LYS A 64 5.00 0.59 8.19
N ILE A 65 5.01 0.95 6.93
CA ILE A 65 4.22 0.26 5.90
C ILE A 65 4.62 -1.21 5.85
N SER A 66 5.91 -1.49 5.78
CA SER A 66 6.40 -2.85 5.73
C SER A 66 5.98 -3.65 6.96
N GLU A 67 6.14 -3.06 8.13
CA GLU A 67 5.77 -3.73 9.37
C GLU A 67 4.27 -4.01 9.44
N ILE A 68 3.46 -3.03 9.08
CA ILE A 68 2.01 -3.18 9.13
C ILE A 68 1.54 -4.26 8.14
N ILE A 69 2.09 -4.28 6.94
CA ILE A 69 1.73 -5.33 5.98
C ILE A 69 2.06 -6.71 6.54
N LYS A 70 3.23 -6.86 7.13
CA LYS A 70 3.66 -8.15 7.65
C LYS A 70 2.88 -8.61 8.87
N THR A 71 2.32 -7.68 9.63
CA THR A 71 1.59 -8.03 10.85
C THR A 71 0.09 -8.10 10.68
N HIS A 72 -0.46 -7.44 9.66
CA HIS A 72 -1.91 -7.31 9.51
C HIS A 72 -2.50 -8.03 8.31
N LEU A 73 -1.68 -8.50 7.39
CA LEU A 73 -2.17 -9.23 6.21
C LEU A 73 -1.76 -10.70 6.29
N ASN A 74 -2.70 -11.56 5.95
CA ASN A 74 -2.49 -13.00 6.00
C ASN A 74 -3.10 -13.67 4.77
N PRO A 75 -2.36 -14.48 4.02
CA PRO A 75 -0.90 -14.62 4.12
C PRO A 75 -0.20 -13.30 3.84
N ILE A 76 1.07 -13.21 4.16
CA ILE A 76 1.83 -11.99 3.86
C ILE A 76 2.00 -11.90 2.35
N PRO A 77 1.51 -10.84 1.71
CA PRO A 77 1.65 -10.71 0.27
C PRO A 77 3.08 -10.38 -0.12
N GLU A 78 3.42 -10.69 -1.35
CA GLU A 78 4.71 -10.32 -1.90
C GLU A 78 4.63 -8.87 -2.36
N PHE A 79 5.54 -8.03 -1.88
CA PHE A 79 5.51 -6.61 -2.21
C PHE A 79 6.92 -6.02 -2.22
N GLU A 80 7.06 -4.91 -2.90
CA GLU A 80 8.29 -4.14 -2.92
C GLU A 80 8.00 -2.68 -2.63
N LEU A 81 8.90 -2.05 -1.89
CA LEU A 81 8.79 -0.63 -1.58
C LEU A 81 9.81 0.14 -2.39
N SER A 82 9.40 1.27 -2.93
CA SER A 82 10.32 2.16 -3.62
C SER A 82 9.98 3.60 -3.28
N PHE A 83 10.97 4.48 -3.51
CA PHE A 83 10.81 5.90 -3.29
C PHE A 83 10.86 6.61 -4.63
N GLU A 84 9.97 7.56 -4.81
CA GLU A 84 9.99 8.43 -5.97
C GLU A 84 10.04 9.87 -5.50
N LYS A 85 10.78 10.69 -6.21
CA LYS A 85 10.90 12.11 -5.90
C LYS A 85 10.36 12.92 -7.05
N ASP A 86 9.61 13.96 -6.72
CA ASP A 86 9.18 14.95 -7.66
C ASP A 86 9.47 16.32 -7.04
N LYS A 87 10.46 17.02 -7.59
CA LYS A 87 10.97 18.26 -7.03
C LYS A 87 11.52 18.01 -5.62
N ASP A 88 10.96 18.66 -4.60
CA ASP A 88 11.39 18.49 -3.22
C ASP A 88 10.48 17.53 -2.44
N LYS A 89 9.60 16.81 -3.12
CA LYS A 89 8.65 15.91 -2.50
C LYS A 89 9.04 14.47 -2.71
N THR A 90 8.84 13.66 -1.68
CA THR A 90 9.16 12.24 -1.72
C THR A 90 7.90 11.43 -1.49
N PHE A 91 7.76 10.38 -2.27
CA PHE A 91 6.61 9.48 -2.24
C PHE A 91 7.08 8.06 -1.98
N VAL A 92 6.22 7.27 -1.35
CA VAL A 92 6.49 5.84 -1.18
C VAL A 92 5.52 5.07 -2.05
N ILE A 93 6.05 4.14 -2.81
CA ILE A 93 5.25 3.29 -3.68
C ILE A 93 5.38 1.86 -3.20
N VAL A 94 4.23 1.24 -2.95
CA VAL A 94 4.16 -0.17 -2.59
C VAL A 94 3.68 -0.92 -3.83
N GLU A 95 4.57 -1.70 -4.41
CA GLU A 95 4.20 -2.56 -5.53
C GLU A 95 3.85 -3.94 -5.01
N VAL A 96 2.61 -4.35 -5.22
CA VAL A 96 2.10 -5.63 -4.74
C VAL A 96 2.01 -6.58 -5.90
N MET A 97 2.58 -7.77 -5.73
CA MET A 97 2.58 -8.80 -6.76
C MET A 97 1.31 -9.63 -6.64
N LYS A 98 0.86 -10.18 -7.76
CA LYS A 98 -0.23 -11.14 -7.74
C LYS A 98 0.14 -12.29 -6.83
N GLY A 99 -0.71 -12.59 -5.85
CA GLY A 99 -0.43 -13.61 -4.87
C GLY A 99 -0.71 -15.01 -5.36
N GLN A 100 0.01 -15.95 -4.78
CA GLN A 100 -0.14 -17.37 -5.10
C GLN A 100 -0.95 -18.12 -4.05
N GLN A 101 -1.22 -17.47 -2.93
CA GLN A 101 -1.89 -18.10 -1.78
C GLN A 101 -3.21 -17.43 -1.45
N THR A 102 -3.98 -17.10 -2.46
CA THR A 102 -5.28 -16.45 -2.27
C THR A 102 -6.21 -17.32 -1.44
N PRO A 103 -7.11 -16.71 -0.63
CA PRO A 103 -7.30 -15.27 -0.51
C PRO A 103 -6.36 -14.64 0.51
N TYR A 104 -6.01 -13.39 0.26
CA TYR A 104 -5.30 -12.54 1.21
C TYR A 104 -6.33 -11.66 1.90
N TYR A 105 -6.18 -11.48 3.20
CA TYR A 105 -7.17 -10.72 3.96
C TYR A 105 -6.51 -9.94 5.09
N TYR A 106 -7.24 -8.96 5.58
CA TYR A 106 -6.78 -8.12 6.67
C TYR A 106 -7.12 -8.76 8.00
N GLU A 107 -6.10 -8.98 8.82
CA GLU A 107 -6.25 -9.42 10.21
C GLU A 107 -5.93 -8.23 11.08
N GLY A 108 -6.92 -7.42 11.39
CA GLY A 108 -6.64 -6.17 12.02
C GLY A 108 -6.89 -6.14 13.51
N ASP A 109 -6.26 -5.15 14.13
CA ASP A 109 -6.61 -4.67 15.45
C ASP A 109 -6.47 -5.71 16.55
N GLY A 110 -5.60 -6.69 16.36
CA GLY A 110 -5.34 -7.70 17.36
C GLY A 110 -6.48 -8.68 17.57
N GLN A 111 -7.50 -8.63 16.75
CA GLN A 111 -8.60 -9.57 16.87
C GLN A 111 -8.43 -10.71 15.90
N PRO A 112 -8.49 -11.94 16.39
CA PRO A 112 -8.54 -13.07 15.47
C PRO A 112 -9.83 -12.94 14.70
N VAL A 113 -9.69 -12.91 13.40
CA VAL A 113 -10.83 -12.65 12.56
C VAL A 113 -11.41 -13.96 12.13
N SER A 114 -12.30 -14.47 12.94
CA SER A 114 -12.85 -15.79 12.72
C SER A 114 -13.54 -15.93 11.37
N TYR A 115 -14.08 -14.86 10.85
CA TYR A 115 -14.74 -14.91 9.55
C TYR A 115 -13.76 -15.23 8.41
N THR A 116 -12.48 -15.09 8.65
CA THR A 116 -11.49 -15.41 7.62
C THR A 116 -11.38 -16.89 7.36
N HIS A 117 -11.96 -17.68 8.23
CA HIS A 117 -11.89 -19.12 8.11
C HIS A 117 -13.16 -19.73 7.55
N LEU A 118 -14.04 -18.90 7.12
CA LEU A 118 -15.29 -19.36 6.52
C LEU A 118 -15.08 -19.96 5.15
#